data_99f2dec357affe3e197ca43f30c3c84e
#
_entry.id   99f2dec357affe3e197ca43f30c3c84e
#
_cell.length_a   1.000
_cell.length_b   1.000
_cell.length_c   1.000
_cell.angle_alpha   90.00
_cell.angle_beta   90.00
_cell.angle_gamma   90.00
#
_symmetry.space_group_name_H-M   'P 1'
#
loop_
_entity.id
_entity.type
_entity.pdbx_description
1 polymer ?
#
loop_
_entity_poly.entity_id
_entity_poly.type
_entity_poly.pdbx_seq_one_letter_code
_entity_poly.pdbx_strand_id
1 'polypeptide(L)'
;DLQDWQTPPFEATLKDGWLIGRGVQDDKGPSLAALYAVKSLLDQGVAFTKRIRFIFGTDEETLWRCMARYNELEETATLGFAPDSSFPLTYAEKGLLQVKLHGPGSEQLELEAGEAFNVVPGKASYQGELLEPVVAGLQVAAFEYEQNDQQVTVLGLPKHAKDAAEGINAIVRLATVLQPLQAHPALAFIAEAVGEDATGGRLFGDISDEPS
;
A
#
# COMPACT_ATOMS: atom_id res chain seq x y z
N ASP A 1 -9.74 -7.25 1.96
CA ASP A 1 -11.01 -7.44 2.62
C ASP A 1 -11.76 -8.64 2.02
N LEU A 2 -12.52 -9.40 2.86
CA LEU A 2 -13.26 -10.57 2.39
C LEU A 2 -14.46 -10.19 1.51
N GLN A 3 -14.94 -8.98 1.62
CA GLN A 3 -16.13 -8.49 0.89
C GLN A 3 -15.87 -8.27 -0.61
N ASP A 4 -14.63 -8.08 -1.01
CA ASP A 4 -14.27 -7.79 -2.41
C ASP A 4 -14.04 -9.05 -3.24
N TRP A 5 -14.06 -10.24 -2.62
CA TRP A 5 -13.83 -11.49 -3.29
C TRP A 5 -15.11 -12.09 -3.91
N GLN A 6 -15.02 -12.46 -5.18
CA GLN A 6 -16.12 -13.16 -5.87
C GLN A 6 -16.16 -14.66 -5.58
N THR A 7 -15.11 -15.21 -4.97
CA THR A 7 -14.95 -16.60 -4.57
C THR A 7 -14.36 -16.64 -3.16
N PRO A 8 -14.50 -17.74 -2.39
CA PRO A 8 -13.86 -17.85 -1.07
C PRO A 8 -12.34 -17.69 -1.20
N PRO A 9 -11.72 -16.68 -0.57
CA PRO A 9 -10.30 -16.37 -0.80
C PRO A 9 -9.33 -17.44 -0.28
N PHE A 10 -9.75 -18.24 0.71
CA PHE A 10 -8.90 -19.27 1.32
C PHE A 10 -9.18 -20.69 0.78
N GLU A 11 -9.95 -20.77 -0.30
CA GLU A 11 -10.23 -22.02 -1.01
C GLU A 11 -9.74 -21.90 -2.44
N ALA A 12 -9.00 -22.92 -2.91
CA ALA A 12 -8.55 -22.94 -4.30
C ALA A 12 -9.76 -23.17 -5.24
N THR A 13 -10.12 -22.15 -6.00
CA THR A 13 -11.24 -22.19 -6.95
C THR A 13 -10.73 -22.20 -8.39
N LEU A 14 -11.07 -23.25 -9.14
CA LEU A 14 -10.84 -23.31 -10.58
C LEU A 14 -12.08 -22.78 -11.31
N LYS A 15 -11.93 -21.68 -12.06
CA LYS A 15 -13.01 -21.07 -12.82
C LYS A 15 -12.46 -20.49 -14.12
N ASP A 16 -13.07 -20.85 -15.22
CA ASP A 16 -12.75 -20.35 -16.57
C ASP A 16 -11.25 -20.47 -16.96
N GLY A 17 -10.59 -21.52 -16.47
CA GLY A 17 -9.16 -21.76 -16.69
C GLY A 17 -8.23 -21.02 -15.72
N TRP A 18 -8.78 -20.27 -14.75
CA TRP A 18 -8.03 -19.56 -13.74
C TRP A 18 -8.08 -20.29 -12.40
N LEU A 19 -6.95 -20.31 -11.71
CA LEU A 19 -6.89 -20.68 -10.29
C LEU A 19 -6.98 -19.40 -9.44
N ILE A 20 -8.05 -19.30 -8.67
CA ILE A 20 -8.37 -18.12 -7.86
C ILE A 20 -8.23 -18.47 -6.39
N GLY A 21 -7.56 -17.62 -5.63
CA GLY A 21 -7.39 -17.76 -4.20
C GLY A 21 -6.33 -16.81 -3.63
N ARG A 22 -6.36 -16.55 -2.34
CA ARG A 22 -5.40 -15.68 -1.66
C ARG A 22 -3.98 -16.27 -1.78
N GLY A 23 -3.05 -15.45 -2.29
CA GLY A 23 -1.65 -15.83 -2.46
C GLY A 23 -1.37 -16.72 -3.68
N VAL A 24 -2.33 -16.95 -4.57
CA VAL A 24 -2.10 -17.73 -5.80
C VAL A 24 -1.09 -17.04 -6.70
N GLN A 25 -1.23 -15.74 -6.89
CA GLN A 25 -0.29 -14.95 -7.69
C GLN A 25 0.86 -14.42 -6.84
N ASP A 26 0.56 -13.95 -5.65
CA ASP A 26 1.47 -13.30 -4.73
C ASP A 26 1.48 -14.06 -3.39
N ASP A 27 2.44 -14.98 -3.15
CA ASP A 27 3.53 -15.40 -4.05
C ASP A 27 3.64 -16.94 -4.11
N LYS A 28 2.56 -17.70 -3.80
CA LYS A 28 2.59 -19.19 -3.79
C LYS A 28 2.81 -19.79 -5.18
N GLY A 29 2.19 -19.19 -6.21
CA GLY A 29 2.34 -19.67 -7.59
C GLY A 29 3.78 -19.58 -8.07
N PRO A 30 4.41 -18.39 -8.07
CA PRO A 30 5.81 -18.22 -8.45
C PRO A 30 6.77 -19.02 -7.59
N SER A 31 6.57 -19.10 -6.26
CA SER A 31 7.35 -19.93 -5.35
C SER A 31 7.32 -21.41 -5.75
N LEU A 32 6.14 -21.95 -6.05
CA LEU A 32 6.00 -23.33 -6.53
C LEU A 32 6.62 -23.53 -7.91
N ALA A 33 6.49 -22.55 -8.81
CA ALA A 33 7.13 -22.61 -10.12
C ALA A 33 8.64 -22.74 -10.01
N ALA A 34 9.28 -21.95 -9.13
CA ALA A 34 10.70 -22.04 -8.85
C ALA A 34 11.10 -23.41 -8.27
N LEU A 35 10.31 -23.93 -7.31
CA LEU A 35 10.55 -25.26 -6.72
C LEU A 35 10.46 -26.37 -7.77
N TYR A 36 9.43 -26.35 -8.60
CA TYR A 36 9.24 -27.37 -9.63
C TYR A 36 10.26 -27.26 -10.77
N ALA A 37 10.77 -26.06 -11.07
CA ALA A 37 11.87 -25.89 -12.00
C ALA A 37 13.13 -26.64 -11.52
N VAL A 38 13.50 -26.45 -10.25
CA VAL A 38 14.62 -27.20 -9.64
C VAL A 38 14.36 -28.70 -9.61
N LYS A 39 13.16 -29.12 -9.21
CA LYS A 39 12.76 -30.52 -9.22
C LYS A 39 12.86 -31.13 -10.61
N SER A 40 12.39 -30.45 -11.63
CA SER A 40 12.46 -30.93 -13.02
C SER A 40 13.89 -31.16 -13.49
N LEU A 41 14.83 -30.30 -13.11
CA LEU A 41 16.24 -30.48 -13.44
C LEU A 41 16.84 -31.68 -12.71
N LEU A 42 16.50 -31.87 -11.43
CA LEU A 42 16.94 -33.07 -10.68
C LEU A 42 16.38 -34.35 -11.27
N ASP A 43 15.10 -34.37 -11.66
CA ASP A 43 14.46 -35.54 -12.29
C ASP A 43 15.11 -35.89 -13.63
N GLN A 44 15.70 -34.90 -14.32
CA GLN A 44 16.49 -35.11 -15.54
C GLN A 44 17.95 -35.50 -15.30
N GLY A 45 18.35 -35.66 -14.05
CA GLY A 45 19.70 -36.04 -13.69
C GLY A 45 20.74 -34.92 -13.71
N VAL A 46 20.30 -33.66 -13.73
CA VAL A 46 21.20 -32.51 -13.64
C VAL A 46 21.83 -32.45 -12.26
N ALA A 47 23.18 -32.51 -12.21
CA ALA A 47 23.93 -32.32 -10.98
C ALA A 47 24.24 -30.86 -10.74
N PHE A 48 23.75 -30.32 -9.64
CA PHE A 48 24.07 -28.95 -9.22
C PHE A 48 25.46 -28.90 -8.59
N THR A 49 26.26 -27.92 -8.98
CA THR A 49 27.59 -27.65 -8.41
C THR A 49 27.55 -26.77 -7.18
N LYS A 50 26.39 -26.20 -6.90
CA LYS A 50 26.14 -25.31 -5.75
C LYS A 50 24.92 -25.78 -4.98
N ARG A 51 24.90 -25.46 -3.68
CA ARG A 51 23.71 -25.68 -2.85
C ARG A 51 22.63 -24.69 -3.26
N ILE A 52 21.41 -25.19 -3.41
CA ILE A 52 20.20 -24.39 -3.63
C ILE A 52 19.45 -24.32 -2.30
N ARG A 53 19.08 -23.12 -1.92
CA ARG A 53 18.29 -22.84 -0.72
C ARG A 53 17.02 -22.11 -1.11
N PHE A 54 15.87 -22.62 -0.69
CA PHE A 54 14.61 -21.93 -0.72
C PHE A 54 14.39 -21.24 0.62
N ILE A 55 14.08 -19.96 0.59
CA ILE A 55 13.82 -19.13 1.77
C ILE A 55 12.39 -18.65 1.68
N PHE A 56 11.56 -19.04 2.64
CA PHE A 56 10.17 -18.61 2.72
C PHE A 56 10.04 -17.61 3.85
N GLY A 57 9.87 -16.34 3.50
CA GLY A 57 9.59 -15.25 4.44
C GLY A 57 8.11 -15.24 4.84
N THR A 58 7.83 -14.69 6.00
CA THR A 58 6.46 -14.58 6.54
C THR A 58 6.06 -13.16 6.88
N ASP A 59 6.85 -12.16 6.46
CA ASP A 59 6.68 -10.76 6.85
C ASP A 59 7.03 -9.80 5.68
N GLU A 60 6.87 -10.27 4.44
CA GLU A 60 7.20 -9.49 3.24
C GLU A 60 6.32 -8.26 3.15
N GLU A 61 5.02 -8.41 3.31
CA GLU A 61 3.97 -7.38 3.21
C GLU A 61 4.02 -6.31 4.33
N THR A 62 4.98 -6.41 5.26
CA THR A 62 5.05 -5.51 6.40
C THR A 62 6.45 -4.94 6.62
N LEU A 63 7.26 -5.55 7.48
CA LEU A 63 8.52 -4.96 7.95
C LEU A 63 9.77 -5.82 7.65
N TRP A 64 9.63 -6.92 6.96
CA TRP A 64 10.73 -7.83 6.61
C TRP A 64 11.55 -8.33 7.81
N ARG A 65 10.96 -8.39 8.99
CA ARG A 65 11.64 -8.85 10.23
C ARG A 65 12.13 -10.28 10.13
N CYS A 66 11.40 -11.12 9.36
CA CYS A 66 11.80 -12.49 9.06
C CYS A 66 13.14 -12.54 8.32
N MET A 67 13.37 -11.66 7.35
CA MET A 67 14.61 -11.58 6.60
C MET A 67 15.75 -10.96 7.42
N ALA A 68 15.46 -9.97 8.25
CA ALA A 68 16.43 -9.45 9.22
C ALA A 68 16.94 -10.58 10.14
N ARG A 69 15.99 -11.37 10.68
CA ARG A 69 16.34 -12.50 11.54
C ARG A 69 17.08 -13.61 10.80
N TYR A 70 16.69 -13.92 9.57
CA TYR A 70 17.39 -14.88 8.72
C TYR A 70 18.84 -14.47 8.50
N ASN A 71 19.10 -13.21 8.16
CA ASN A 71 20.45 -12.70 7.90
C ASN A 71 21.35 -12.67 9.14
N GLU A 72 20.79 -12.66 10.35
CA GLU A 72 21.55 -12.81 11.59
C GLU A 72 22.01 -14.24 11.85
N LEU A 73 21.24 -15.23 11.39
CA LEU A 73 21.43 -16.64 11.76
C LEU A 73 22.09 -17.47 10.67
N GLU A 74 21.92 -17.07 9.43
CA GLU A 74 22.28 -17.86 8.27
C GLU A 74 23.37 -17.18 7.43
N GLU A 75 24.16 -17.99 6.75
CA GLU A 75 25.15 -17.48 5.81
C GLU A 75 24.50 -16.78 4.62
N THR A 76 25.10 -15.72 4.14
CA THR A 76 24.66 -14.99 2.95
C THR A 76 24.81 -15.84 1.69
N ALA A 77 23.77 -15.93 0.89
CA ALA A 77 23.81 -16.57 -0.41
C ALA A 77 24.70 -15.78 -1.39
N THR A 78 25.45 -16.51 -2.23
CA THR A 78 26.29 -15.85 -3.26
C THR A 78 25.46 -15.19 -4.34
N LEU A 79 24.34 -15.79 -4.70
CA LEU A 79 23.38 -15.34 -5.69
C LEU A 79 21.98 -15.71 -5.23
N GLY A 80 21.00 -14.92 -5.60
CA GLY A 80 19.60 -15.20 -5.31
C GLY A 80 18.68 -14.39 -6.20
N PHE A 81 17.43 -14.76 -6.26
CA PHE A 81 16.35 -13.98 -6.84
C PHE A 81 15.06 -14.24 -6.06
N ALA A 82 14.20 -13.28 -6.06
CA ALA A 82 12.82 -13.42 -5.58
C ALA A 82 11.89 -13.52 -6.81
N PRO A 83 11.08 -14.58 -6.92
CA PRO A 83 10.16 -14.74 -8.05
C PRO A 83 8.88 -13.93 -7.86
N ASP A 84 8.98 -12.71 -7.36
CA ASP A 84 7.89 -11.86 -6.91
C ASP A 84 7.84 -10.53 -7.68
N SER A 85 8.06 -10.59 -8.97
CA SER A 85 8.01 -9.43 -9.85
C SER A 85 7.62 -9.81 -11.27
N SER A 86 7.52 -8.80 -12.12
CA SER A 86 7.18 -8.95 -13.53
C SER A 86 8.44 -9.20 -14.38
N PHE A 87 8.26 -9.90 -15.50
CA PHE A 87 9.29 -9.99 -16.52
C PHE A 87 9.44 -8.66 -17.29
N PRO A 88 10.65 -8.36 -17.82
CA PRO A 88 11.79 -9.31 -17.99
C PRO A 88 12.60 -9.54 -16.71
N LEU A 89 13.00 -8.56 -15.97
CA LEU A 89 13.79 -8.70 -14.74
C LEU A 89 13.77 -7.38 -13.99
N THR A 90 13.33 -7.39 -12.76
CA THR A 90 13.53 -6.28 -11.83
C THR A 90 14.90 -6.44 -11.17
N TYR A 91 15.79 -5.50 -11.42
CA TYR A 91 17.16 -5.52 -10.89
C TYR A 91 17.43 -4.39 -9.89
N ALA A 92 16.49 -3.47 -9.74
CA ALA A 92 16.55 -2.38 -8.79
C ALA A 92 15.14 -2.03 -8.29
N GLU A 93 15.05 -1.63 -7.03
CA GLU A 93 13.80 -1.21 -6.40
C GLU A 93 14.03 0.10 -5.63
N LYS A 94 12.97 0.89 -5.52
CA LYS A 94 13.01 2.12 -4.71
C LYS A 94 12.98 1.76 -3.23
N GLY A 95 13.71 2.53 -2.43
CA GLY A 95 13.64 2.43 -0.98
C GLY A 95 12.25 2.76 -0.45
N LEU A 96 11.82 2.09 0.61
CA LEU A 96 10.55 2.32 1.30
C LEU A 96 10.80 3.09 2.60
N LEU A 97 10.08 4.19 2.80
CA LEU A 97 10.04 4.92 4.05
C LEU A 97 8.59 5.05 4.53
N GLN A 98 8.30 4.49 5.69
CA GLN A 98 7.03 4.69 6.40
C GLN A 98 7.25 5.52 7.65
N VAL A 99 6.52 6.60 7.80
CA VAL A 99 6.66 7.53 8.92
C VAL A 99 5.33 7.67 9.65
N LYS A 100 5.37 7.49 10.97
CA LYS A 100 4.25 7.82 11.87
C LYS A 100 4.55 9.13 12.57
N LEU A 101 3.71 10.12 12.34
CA LEU A 101 3.77 11.38 13.04
C LEU A 101 2.77 11.38 14.20
N HIS A 102 3.23 11.83 15.35
CA HIS A 102 2.39 12.02 16.54
C HIS A 102 2.35 13.50 16.86
N GLY A 103 1.16 14.01 17.08
CA GLY A 103 0.93 15.42 17.43
C GLY A 103 -0.09 15.55 18.56
N PRO A 104 -0.42 16.79 18.95
CA PRO A 104 -1.47 17.02 19.94
C PRO A 104 -2.81 16.50 19.40
N GLY A 105 -3.58 15.84 20.23
CA GLY A 105 -4.95 15.45 19.95
C GLY A 105 -5.91 16.64 20.04
N SER A 106 -7.15 16.43 19.60
CA SER A 106 -8.26 17.39 19.75
C SER A 106 -9.52 16.63 20.11
N GLU A 107 -10.26 17.11 21.09
CA GLU A 107 -11.59 16.58 21.43
C GLU A 107 -12.67 17.03 20.41
N GLN A 108 -12.35 18.03 19.61
CA GLN A 108 -13.29 18.64 18.64
C GLN A 108 -13.04 18.19 17.20
N LEU A 109 -11.99 17.40 16.96
CA LEU A 109 -11.61 16.95 15.64
C LEU A 109 -11.53 15.43 15.62
N GLU A 110 -12.56 14.80 15.08
CA GLU A 110 -12.60 13.37 14.85
C GLU A 110 -12.54 13.12 13.34
N LEU A 111 -11.43 12.53 12.90
CA LEU A 111 -11.16 12.17 11.51
C LEU A 111 -10.77 10.72 11.41
N GLU A 112 -11.31 10.05 10.43
CA GLU A 112 -10.94 8.69 10.08
C GLU A 112 -10.62 8.60 8.59
N ALA A 113 -9.47 8.06 8.24
CA ALA A 113 -9.07 7.87 6.86
C ALA A 113 -8.00 6.78 6.71
N GLY A 114 -8.07 6.08 5.59
CA GLY A 114 -7.09 5.10 5.16
C GLY A 114 -7.24 3.74 5.85
N GLU A 115 -6.91 2.69 5.11
CA GLU A 115 -6.99 1.30 5.57
C GLU A 115 -5.61 0.65 5.66
N ALA A 116 -4.65 1.08 4.83
CA ALA A 116 -3.31 0.53 4.76
C ALA A 116 -2.26 1.62 4.46
N PHE A 117 -1.04 1.41 4.96
CA PHE A 117 0.07 2.37 4.79
C PHE A 117 0.55 2.53 3.35
N ASN A 118 0.32 1.54 2.51
CA ASN A 118 0.74 1.51 1.11
C ASN A 118 -0.40 1.81 0.13
N VAL A 119 -1.51 2.37 0.60
CA VAL A 119 -2.68 2.71 -0.23
C VAL A 119 -3.06 4.17 -0.03
N VAL A 120 -3.28 4.89 -1.12
CA VAL A 120 -3.87 6.25 -1.11
C VAL A 120 -5.26 6.16 -0.48
N PRO A 121 -5.58 6.93 0.56
CA PRO A 121 -6.89 6.89 1.19
C PRO A 121 -8.03 7.22 0.21
N GLY A 122 -8.86 6.23 -0.08
CA GLY A 122 -10.04 6.38 -0.95
C GLY A 122 -11.26 6.95 -0.23
N LYS A 123 -11.25 6.96 1.10
CA LYS A 123 -12.32 7.54 1.93
C LYS A 123 -11.73 8.28 3.11
N ALA A 124 -12.36 9.38 3.49
CA ALA A 124 -12.05 10.12 4.70
C ALA A 124 -13.33 10.69 5.31
N SER A 125 -13.55 10.42 6.58
CA SER A 125 -14.77 10.77 7.26
C SER A 125 -14.52 11.81 8.35
N TYR A 126 -15.51 12.71 8.53
CA TYR A 126 -15.56 13.70 9.57
C TYR A 126 -16.89 13.63 10.30
N GLN A 127 -16.82 13.69 11.62
CA GLN A 127 -17.95 13.88 12.53
C GLN A 127 -17.66 15.08 13.43
N GLY A 128 -18.66 15.91 13.67
CA GLY A 128 -18.51 17.04 14.57
C GLY A 128 -19.44 18.21 14.27
N GLU A 129 -19.27 19.29 15.05
CA GLU A 129 -20.14 20.49 14.99
C GLU A 129 -20.01 21.28 13.67
N LEU A 130 -18.95 21.05 12.91
CA LEU A 130 -18.71 21.74 11.63
C LEU A 130 -19.24 20.96 10.41
N LEU A 131 -20.14 20.00 10.60
CA LEU A 131 -20.64 19.16 9.51
C LEU A 131 -21.21 19.98 8.35
N GLU A 132 -22.14 20.92 8.64
CA GLU A 132 -22.74 21.77 7.58
C GLU A 132 -21.71 22.67 6.88
N PRO A 133 -20.83 23.42 7.57
CA PRO A 133 -19.74 24.15 6.92
C PRO A 133 -18.80 23.30 6.08
N VAL A 134 -18.49 22.08 6.53
CA VAL A 134 -17.63 21.14 5.77
C VAL A 134 -18.33 20.71 4.50
N VAL A 135 -19.60 20.33 4.56
CA VAL A 135 -20.40 19.96 3.37
C VAL A 135 -20.47 21.11 2.38
N ALA A 136 -20.71 22.34 2.86
CA ALA A 136 -20.70 23.52 1.99
C ALA A 136 -19.33 23.74 1.32
N GLY A 137 -18.25 23.56 2.05
CA GLY A 137 -16.89 23.62 1.51
C GLY A 137 -16.60 22.56 0.46
N LEU A 138 -17.05 21.33 0.67
CA LEU A 138 -16.92 20.24 -0.30
C LEU A 138 -17.67 20.53 -1.61
N GLN A 139 -18.87 21.11 -1.50
CA GLN A 139 -19.65 21.54 -2.67
C GLN A 139 -18.93 22.63 -3.46
N VAL A 140 -18.41 23.65 -2.78
CA VAL A 140 -17.64 24.73 -3.42
C VAL A 140 -16.38 24.20 -4.11
N ALA A 141 -15.71 23.26 -3.47
CA ALA A 141 -14.51 22.61 -4.02
C ALA A 141 -14.81 21.57 -5.12
N ALA A 142 -16.09 21.25 -5.35
CA ALA A 142 -16.54 20.19 -6.25
C ALA A 142 -15.90 18.81 -5.93
N PHE A 143 -15.70 18.50 -4.65
CA PHE A 143 -15.21 17.19 -4.20
C PHE A 143 -16.41 16.26 -4.03
N GLU A 144 -16.21 14.99 -4.41
CA GLU A 144 -17.21 13.94 -4.24
C GLU A 144 -17.32 13.54 -2.76
N TYR A 145 -18.54 13.37 -2.26
CA TYR A 145 -18.79 12.96 -0.90
C TYR A 145 -20.15 12.26 -0.74
N GLU A 146 -20.27 11.49 0.32
CA GLU A 146 -21.51 10.95 0.87
C GLU A 146 -21.76 11.57 2.24
N GLN A 147 -23.02 11.76 2.62
CA GLN A 147 -23.35 12.28 3.96
C GLN A 147 -24.58 11.60 4.54
N ASN A 148 -24.63 11.58 5.86
CA ASN A 148 -25.80 11.32 6.68
C ASN A 148 -25.96 12.42 7.75
N ASP A 149 -26.89 12.25 8.69
CA ASP A 149 -27.19 13.27 9.71
C ASP A 149 -26.02 13.53 10.68
N GLN A 150 -25.01 12.67 10.76
CA GLN A 150 -23.94 12.75 11.76
C GLN A 150 -22.53 12.81 11.16
N GLN A 151 -22.38 12.44 9.89
CA GLN A 151 -21.08 12.25 9.28
C GLN A 151 -21.07 12.65 7.82
N VAL A 152 -19.97 13.20 7.36
CA VAL A 152 -19.65 13.31 5.94
C VAL A 152 -18.43 12.45 5.63
N THR A 153 -18.47 11.76 4.50
CA THR A 153 -17.38 10.94 3.98
C THR A 153 -16.97 11.45 2.61
N VAL A 154 -15.78 11.99 2.51
CA VAL A 154 -15.19 12.42 1.24
C VAL A 154 -14.74 11.18 0.46
N LEU A 155 -15.07 11.16 -0.83
CA LEU A 155 -14.71 10.08 -1.73
C LEU A 155 -13.48 10.46 -2.53
N GLY A 156 -12.53 9.55 -2.58
CA GLY A 156 -11.32 9.61 -3.38
C GLY A 156 -11.23 8.41 -4.30
N LEU A 157 -10.03 8.17 -4.81
CA LEU A 157 -9.70 7.01 -5.63
C LEU A 157 -8.52 6.27 -5.00
N PRO A 158 -8.75 5.11 -4.36
CA PRO A 158 -7.67 4.36 -3.77
C PRO A 158 -6.74 3.81 -4.85
N LYS A 159 -5.46 3.90 -4.61
CA LYS A 159 -4.39 3.34 -5.45
C LYS A 159 -3.26 2.84 -4.57
N HIS A 160 -2.57 1.83 -5.03
CA HIS A 160 -1.33 1.42 -4.37
C HIS A 160 -0.30 2.56 -4.44
N ALA A 161 0.56 2.68 -3.43
CA ALA A 161 1.54 3.77 -3.33
C ALA A 161 2.45 3.91 -4.57
N LYS A 162 2.76 2.81 -5.25
CA LYS A 162 3.52 2.84 -6.52
C LYS A 162 2.82 3.61 -7.64
N ASP A 163 1.49 3.63 -7.63
CA ASP A 163 0.64 4.29 -8.63
C ASP A 163 -0.11 5.49 -8.00
N ALA A 164 0.43 6.08 -6.93
CA ALA A 164 -0.23 7.12 -6.14
C ALA A 164 -0.65 8.34 -6.98
N ALA A 165 0.07 8.65 -8.05
CA ALA A 165 -0.25 9.75 -8.97
C ALA A 165 -1.58 9.56 -9.71
N GLU A 166 -2.07 8.32 -9.82
CA GLU A 166 -3.38 8.01 -10.40
C GLU A 166 -4.50 8.03 -9.36
N GLY A 167 -4.14 8.16 -8.09
CA GLY A 167 -5.08 8.17 -6.97
C GLY A 167 -5.65 9.54 -6.66
N ILE A 168 -6.71 9.56 -5.86
CA ILE A 168 -7.28 10.76 -5.28
C ILE A 168 -7.30 10.59 -3.76
N ASN A 169 -6.55 11.42 -3.06
CA ASN A 169 -6.38 11.31 -1.62
C ASN A 169 -7.53 12.00 -0.87
N ALA A 170 -8.47 11.22 -0.35
CA ALA A 170 -9.66 11.72 0.32
C ALA A 170 -9.34 12.52 1.60
N ILE A 171 -8.33 12.13 2.39
CA ILE A 171 -7.99 12.86 3.62
C ILE A 171 -7.38 14.24 3.33
N VAL A 172 -6.64 14.38 2.24
CA VAL A 172 -6.12 15.68 1.81
C VAL A 172 -7.27 16.61 1.42
N ARG A 173 -8.25 16.12 0.67
CA ARG A 173 -9.44 16.90 0.29
C ARG A 173 -10.25 17.31 1.50
N LEU A 174 -10.48 16.39 2.43
CA LEU A 174 -11.17 16.70 3.68
C LEU A 174 -10.41 17.73 4.51
N ALA A 175 -9.10 17.56 4.68
CA ALA A 175 -8.26 18.50 5.43
C ALA A 175 -8.22 19.90 4.78
N THR A 176 -8.21 19.99 3.46
CA THR A 176 -8.25 21.27 2.73
C THR A 176 -9.53 22.07 3.03
N VAL A 177 -10.66 21.39 3.18
CA VAL A 177 -11.93 22.04 3.54
C VAL A 177 -12.02 22.35 5.04
N LEU A 178 -11.50 21.48 5.89
CA LEU A 178 -11.55 21.64 7.34
C LEU A 178 -10.57 22.71 7.87
N GLN A 179 -9.37 22.81 7.29
CA GLN A 179 -8.32 23.69 7.79
C GLN A 179 -8.74 25.16 7.96
N PRO A 180 -9.48 25.81 7.01
CA PRO A 180 -9.96 27.18 7.20
C PRO A 180 -11.08 27.29 8.23
N LEU A 181 -11.76 26.21 8.57
CA LEU A 181 -12.86 26.18 9.53
C LEU A 181 -12.37 25.92 10.96
N GLN A 182 -11.32 25.11 11.08
CA GLN A 182 -10.75 24.71 12.37
C GLN A 182 -9.23 24.65 12.28
N ALA A 183 -8.56 25.56 12.97
CA ALA A 183 -7.11 25.59 13.05
C ALA A 183 -6.59 24.39 13.87
N HIS A 184 -5.89 23.47 13.22
CA HIS A 184 -5.21 22.36 13.86
C HIS A 184 -3.92 21.99 13.11
N PRO A 185 -2.79 21.72 13.80
CA PRO A 185 -1.52 21.44 13.12
C PRO A 185 -1.58 20.26 12.15
N ALA A 186 -2.33 19.21 12.49
CA ALA A 186 -2.48 18.06 11.61
C ALA A 186 -3.22 18.42 10.30
N LEU A 187 -4.26 19.24 10.37
CA LEU A 187 -4.99 19.70 9.18
C LEU A 187 -4.08 20.54 8.28
N ALA A 188 -3.35 21.49 8.86
CA ALA A 188 -2.39 22.30 8.12
C ALA A 188 -1.30 21.44 7.47
N PHE A 189 -0.74 20.48 8.22
CA PHE A 189 0.27 19.56 7.67
C PHE A 189 -0.30 18.74 6.49
N ILE A 190 -1.47 18.16 6.64
CA ILE A 190 -2.09 17.34 5.58
C ILE A 190 -2.45 18.20 4.36
N ALA A 191 -3.08 19.35 4.58
CA ALA A 191 -3.55 20.20 3.46
C ALA A 191 -2.42 20.94 2.74
N GLU A 192 -1.43 21.47 3.48
CA GLU A 192 -0.41 22.35 2.94
C GLU A 192 0.90 21.63 2.62
N ALA A 193 1.39 20.80 3.53
CA ALA A 193 2.67 20.13 3.36
C ALA A 193 2.55 18.87 2.50
N VAL A 194 1.53 18.04 2.72
CA VAL A 194 1.26 16.86 1.88
C VAL A 194 0.52 17.31 0.60
N GLY A 195 -0.66 17.89 0.74
CA GLY A 195 -1.49 18.31 -0.38
C GLY A 195 -1.84 17.16 -1.33
N GLU A 196 -2.28 17.48 -2.53
CA GLU A 196 -2.51 16.49 -3.60
C GLU A 196 -1.21 16.11 -4.36
N ASP A 197 -0.06 16.19 -3.68
CA ASP A 197 1.23 15.82 -4.23
C ASP A 197 1.55 14.35 -3.95
N ALA A 198 1.32 13.51 -4.93
CA ALA A 198 1.57 12.08 -4.84
C ALA A 198 3.05 11.70 -4.88
N THR A 199 3.93 12.63 -5.23
CA THR A 199 5.38 12.40 -5.35
C THR A 199 6.15 12.73 -4.09
N GLY A 200 5.54 13.47 -3.17
CA GLY A 200 6.20 14.00 -1.98
C GLY A 200 7.15 15.16 -2.25
N GLY A 201 7.12 15.73 -3.46
CA GLY A 201 7.98 16.83 -3.88
C GLY A 201 7.85 18.07 -3.00
N ARG A 202 6.67 18.31 -2.44
CA ARG A 202 6.43 19.40 -1.46
C ARG A 202 7.24 19.22 -0.17
N LEU A 203 7.40 17.98 0.29
CA LEU A 203 8.10 17.67 1.54
C LEU A 203 9.59 17.46 1.35
N PHE A 204 9.98 16.82 0.25
CA PHE A 204 11.32 16.29 0.06
C PHE A 204 12.07 16.93 -1.12
N GLY A 205 11.38 17.74 -1.92
CA GLY A 205 11.90 18.22 -3.19
C GLY A 205 11.88 17.13 -4.28
N ASP A 206 12.51 17.42 -5.39
CA ASP A 206 12.65 16.45 -6.47
C ASP A 206 13.78 15.47 -6.11
N ILE A 207 13.38 14.28 -5.65
CA ILE A 207 14.28 13.18 -5.33
C ILE A 207 14.09 12.13 -6.42
N SER A 208 14.98 12.16 -7.40
CA SER A 208 15.12 11.09 -8.39
C SER A 208 16.57 10.63 -8.42
N ASP A 209 16.79 9.33 -8.52
CA ASP A 209 18.06 8.79 -8.97
C ASP A 209 18.05 8.67 -10.50
N GLU A 210 19.22 8.47 -11.09
CA GLU A 210 19.29 8.27 -12.52
C GLU A 210 18.39 7.10 -12.92
N PRO A 211 17.64 7.22 -14.03
CA PRO A 211 16.75 6.16 -14.45
C PRO A 211 17.56 4.90 -14.72
N SER A 212 17.33 3.96 -13.88
CA SER A 212 17.80 2.60 -14.01
C SER A 212 16.96 1.88 -15.06
#